data_a74fc33331a285e4b4f9ba4fff578d6a
#
_entry.id   a74fc33331a285e4b4f9ba4fff578d6a
#
_cell.length_a   1.000
_cell.length_b   1.000
_cell.length_c   1.000
_cell.angle_alpha   90.00
_cell.angle_beta   90.00
_cell.angle_gamma   90.00
#
_symmetry.space_group_name_H-M   'P 1'
#
loop_
_entity.id
_entity.type
_entity.pdbx_description
1 polymer ?
#
loop_
_entity_poly.entity_id
_entity_poly.type
_entity_poly.pdbx_seq_one_letter_code
_entity_poly.pdbx_strand_id
1 'polypeptide(L)'
;MEKLLQEMMAALDVEKSADHVRWLTDHTPSRISGMGQDREAAEYICKKIEEYGLESKILEFEAYNSHPGTSKVKIVAPVQKEISSIACCHIESTPVGGADYEVVYLGSGGEEDYVGKDVAGKAVLVEVSYAPATPEKAMLASEHHAAAMICMNWGTAEHELICNRGLKAVWGNPTPESFGKIPQIVGISITRKDGEYLKELCLSGEKVVLHMDVQSQREWQTLPQPMGILRGTEEPEKFLLVSAHLDAWCPGVTCNATGDGTMLEMMRVFGQFRDKIKRSIYFIYWNGHEIAEAAGSTWFQDYFYED
;
A
#
# COMPACT_ATOMS: atom_id res chain seq x y z
N MET A 1 -29.06 -2.21 27.02
CA MET A 1 -28.18 -1.93 25.85
C MET A 1 -27.67 -0.49 25.91
N GLU A 2 -28.54 0.52 25.98
CA GLU A 2 -28.13 1.94 26.01
C GLU A 2 -27.17 2.28 27.17
N LYS A 3 -27.45 1.80 28.41
CA LYS A 3 -26.59 2.03 29.57
C LYS A 3 -25.19 1.42 29.39
N LEU A 4 -25.08 0.19 28.83
CA LEU A 4 -23.78 -0.43 28.58
C LEU A 4 -22.98 0.36 27.55
N LEU A 5 -23.64 0.83 26.48
CA LEU A 5 -22.97 1.67 25.48
C LEU A 5 -22.45 2.95 26.10
N GLN A 6 -23.24 3.63 26.95
CA GLN A 6 -22.81 4.84 27.66
C GLN A 6 -21.62 4.58 28.58
N GLU A 7 -21.61 3.45 29.32
CA GLU A 7 -20.50 3.04 30.17
C GLU A 7 -19.23 2.79 29.35
N MET A 8 -19.33 2.10 28.21
CA MET A 8 -18.21 1.86 27.29
C MET A 8 -17.70 3.16 26.68
N MET A 9 -18.57 4.04 26.23
CA MET A 9 -18.20 5.35 25.68
C MET A 9 -17.49 6.22 26.72
N ALA A 10 -17.93 6.19 27.99
CA ALA A 10 -17.27 6.91 29.07
C ALA A 10 -15.89 6.33 29.47
N ALA A 11 -15.63 5.08 29.14
CA ALA A 11 -14.34 4.43 29.40
C ALA A 11 -13.28 4.67 28.31
N LEU A 12 -13.69 5.23 27.13
CA LEU A 12 -12.76 5.60 26.06
C LEU A 12 -11.83 6.73 26.50
N ASP A 13 -10.56 6.59 26.12
CA ASP A 13 -9.51 7.56 26.42
C ASP A 13 -8.73 7.85 25.12
N VAL A 14 -8.95 9.02 24.55
CA VAL A 14 -8.32 9.45 23.29
C VAL A 14 -6.80 9.53 23.40
N GLU A 15 -6.27 9.91 24.60
CA GLU A 15 -4.83 9.98 24.80
C GLU A 15 -4.17 8.61 24.75
N LYS A 16 -4.84 7.57 25.24
CA LYS A 16 -4.33 6.18 25.11
C LYS A 16 -4.25 5.73 23.65
N SER A 17 -5.28 6.06 22.84
CA SER A 17 -5.22 5.83 21.40
C SER A 17 -4.06 6.61 20.77
N ALA A 18 -3.89 7.89 21.13
CA ALA A 18 -2.81 8.73 20.64
C ALA A 18 -1.41 8.22 21.05
N ASP A 19 -1.26 7.63 22.25
CA ASP A 19 -0.02 7.02 22.70
C ASP A 19 0.38 5.82 21.82
N HIS A 20 -0.57 5.01 21.40
CA HIS A 20 -0.31 3.93 20.45
C HIS A 20 0.11 4.47 19.08
N VAL A 21 -0.55 5.51 18.60
CA VAL A 21 -0.15 6.19 17.34
C VAL A 21 1.28 6.71 17.43
N ARG A 22 1.63 7.43 18.50
CA ARG A 22 2.99 7.94 18.74
C ARG A 22 4.00 6.80 18.75
N TRP A 23 3.70 5.72 19.50
CA TRP A 23 4.60 4.58 19.54
C TRP A 23 4.86 3.98 18.16
N LEU A 24 3.80 3.70 17.39
CA LEU A 24 3.92 3.13 16.05
C LEU A 24 4.70 4.04 15.09
N THR A 25 4.48 5.35 15.17
CA THR A 25 5.13 6.31 14.28
C THR A 25 6.57 6.63 14.67
N ASP A 26 6.90 6.56 15.95
CA ASP A 26 8.23 6.90 16.45
C ASP A 26 9.19 5.72 16.45
N HIS A 27 8.69 4.50 16.76
CA HIS A 27 9.53 3.30 16.85
C HIS A 27 9.54 2.47 15.57
N THR A 28 8.44 2.49 14.82
CA THR A 28 8.31 1.75 13.56
C THR A 28 7.87 2.67 12.41
N PRO A 29 8.63 3.76 12.12
CA PRO A 29 8.23 4.79 11.17
C PRO A 29 8.19 4.32 9.71
N SER A 30 8.74 3.14 9.41
CA SER A 30 8.72 2.52 8.09
C SER A 30 8.28 1.07 8.23
N ARG A 31 6.98 0.88 8.51
CA ARG A 31 6.35 -0.45 8.66
C ARG A 31 6.08 -1.10 7.30
N ILE A 32 7.08 -1.01 6.41
CA ILE A 32 6.98 -1.65 5.09
C ILE A 32 6.93 -3.16 5.30
N SER A 33 5.94 -3.82 4.70
CA SER A 33 5.74 -5.25 4.81
C SER A 33 7.01 -6.03 4.45
N GLY A 34 7.45 -6.92 5.35
CA GLY A 34 8.63 -7.77 5.16
C GLY A 34 9.97 -7.07 5.38
N MET A 35 10.01 -5.81 5.86
CA MET A 35 11.24 -5.06 6.11
C MET A 35 11.66 -5.04 7.59
N GLY A 36 10.94 -5.74 8.46
CA GLY A 36 11.27 -5.95 9.88
C GLY A 36 10.51 -5.05 10.85
N GLN A 37 10.29 -3.77 10.56
CA GLN A 37 9.51 -2.89 11.44
C GLN A 37 8.02 -3.25 11.49
N ASP A 38 7.49 -3.89 10.49
CA ASP A 38 6.16 -4.50 10.51
C ASP A 38 6.07 -5.61 11.58
N ARG A 39 7.12 -6.40 11.76
CA ARG A 39 7.20 -7.42 12.82
C ARG A 39 7.29 -6.79 14.21
N GLU A 40 8.11 -5.77 14.38
CA GLU A 40 8.21 -5.02 15.64
C GLU A 40 6.87 -4.41 16.04
N ALA A 41 6.15 -3.84 15.06
CA ALA A 41 4.81 -3.31 15.27
C ALA A 41 3.79 -4.42 15.62
N ALA A 42 3.86 -5.58 14.96
CA ALA A 42 3.00 -6.72 15.24
C ALA A 42 3.22 -7.25 16.68
N GLU A 43 4.46 -7.37 17.11
CA GLU A 43 4.83 -7.78 18.47
C GLU A 43 4.35 -6.77 19.52
N TYR A 44 4.51 -5.47 19.26
CA TYR A 44 3.98 -4.42 20.12
C TYR A 44 2.46 -4.52 20.28
N ILE A 45 1.73 -4.68 19.17
CA ILE A 45 0.27 -4.81 19.17
C ILE A 45 -0.16 -6.02 20.00
N CYS A 46 0.42 -7.19 19.75
CA CYS A 46 0.11 -8.41 20.51
C CYS A 46 0.38 -8.24 21.99
N LYS A 47 1.51 -7.64 22.37
CA LYS A 47 1.82 -7.34 23.75
C LYS A 47 0.76 -6.45 24.40
N LYS A 48 0.28 -5.42 23.72
CA LYS A 48 -0.80 -4.55 24.24
C LYS A 48 -2.11 -5.28 24.40
N ILE A 49 -2.46 -6.15 23.46
CA ILE A 49 -3.65 -6.99 23.54
C ILE A 49 -3.61 -7.89 24.79
N GLU A 50 -2.46 -8.50 25.08
CA GLU A 50 -2.25 -9.32 26.29
C GLU A 50 -2.33 -8.50 27.57
N GLU A 51 -1.76 -7.29 27.58
CA GLU A 51 -1.88 -6.34 28.71
C GLU A 51 -3.34 -5.98 29.02
N TYR A 52 -4.22 -6.01 28.01
CA TYR A 52 -5.67 -5.81 28.18
C TYR A 52 -6.42 -7.06 28.59
N GLY A 53 -5.72 -8.18 28.78
CA GLY A 53 -6.28 -9.47 29.21
C GLY A 53 -7.05 -10.18 28.11
N LEU A 54 -6.74 -9.91 26.84
CA LEU A 54 -7.30 -10.55 25.67
C LEU A 54 -6.31 -11.56 25.07
N GLU A 55 -6.84 -12.49 24.26
CA GLU A 55 -6.03 -13.44 23.52
C GLU A 55 -5.39 -12.74 22.31
N SER A 56 -4.09 -12.97 22.07
CA SER A 56 -3.38 -12.47 20.90
C SER A 56 -2.75 -13.59 20.09
N LYS A 57 -2.56 -13.34 18.81
CA LYS A 57 -1.82 -14.20 17.87
C LYS A 57 -1.09 -13.35 16.85
N ILE A 58 0.07 -13.82 16.41
CA ILE A 58 0.65 -13.40 15.14
C ILE A 58 0.40 -14.53 14.14
N LEU A 59 -0.43 -14.26 13.14
CA LEU A 59 -0.62 -15.17 12.02
C LEU A 59 0.52 -14.95 11.04
N GLU A 60 1.17 -16.03 10.63
CA GLU A 60 2.21 -16.00 9.61
C GLU A 60 1.63 -16.45 8.29
N PHE A 61 1.84 -15.68 7.22
CA PHE A 61 1.35 -16.04 5.90
C PHE A 61 2.34 -15.66 4.81
N GLU A 62 2.35 -16.44 3.73
CA GLU A 62 3.16 -16.15 2.55
C GLU A 62 2.48 -15.08 1.69
N ALA A 63 3.23 -14.05 1.30
CA ALA A 63 2.79 -13.01 0.40
C ALA A 63 3.77 -12.80 -0.75
N TYR A 64 3.24 -12.64 -1.97
CA TYR A 64 4.03 -12.14 -3.09
C TYR A 64 4.20 -10.63 -2.92
N ASN A 65 5.33 -10.26 -2.38
CA ASN A 65 5.67 -8.93 -1.91
C ASN A 65 6.64 -8.22 -2.87
N SER A 66 6.89 -6.94 -2.62
CA SER A 66 7.87 -6.14 -3.35
C SER A 66 8.57 -5.18 -2.41
N HIS A 67 9.84 -4.94 -2.67
CA HIS A 67 10.62 -3.94 -1.95
C HIS A 67 10.82 -2.71 -2.83
N PRO A 68 10.52 -1.50 -2.32
CA PRO A 68 10.87 -0.26 -3.00
C PRO A 68 12.39 -0.21 -3.16
N GLY A 69 12.82 -0.05 -4.41
CA GLY A 69 14.22 -0.02 -4.76
C GLY A 69 14.74 1.41 -4.96
N THR A 70 15.73 1.54 -5.81
CA THR A 70 16.32 2.84 -6.18
C THR A 70 15.70 3.39 -7.45
N SER A 71 15.63 4.71 -7.54
CA SER A 71 15.19 5.43 -8.74
C SER A 71 16.07 6.64 -8.98
N LYS A 72 16.68 6.72 -10.17
CA LYS A 72 17.43 7.87 -10.66
C LYS A 72 16.92 8.20 -12.06
N VAL A 73 16.36 9.37 -12.22
CA VAL A 73 15.70 9.78 -13.46
C VAL A 73 16.13 11.17 -13.86
N LYS A 74 16.42 11.33 -15.16
CA LYS A 74 16.74 12.64 -15.75
C LYS A 74 16.16 12.77 -17.14
N ILE A 75 15.73 13.95 -17.51
CA ILE A 75 15.44 14.31 -18.90
C ILE A 75 16.78 14.42 -19.62
N VAL A 76 16.93 13.76 -20.76
CA VAL A 76 18.12 13.84 -21.61
C VAL A 76 17.84 14.55 -22.94
N ALA A 77 16.57 14.68 -23.32
CA ALA A 77 16.11 15.50 -24.44
C ALA A 77 14.68 15.99 -24.17
N PRO A 78 14.27 17.21 -24.60
CA PRO A 78 15.08 18.21 -25.32
C PRO A 78 16.01 19.02 -24.41
N VAL A 79 15.89 18.86 -23.09
CA VAL A 79 16.69 19.58 -22.08
C VAL A 79 17.37 18.58 -21.15
N GLN A 80 18.38 19.05 -20.42
CA GLN A 80 19.01 18.25 -19.36
C GLN A 80 18.44 18.69 -18.01
N LYS A 81 17.69 17.81 -17.32
CA LYS A 81 17.11 18.11 -16.00
C LYS A 81 16.92 16.83 -15.18
N GLU A 82 17.38 16.85 -13.94
CA GLU A 82 17.07 15.81 -12.95
C GLU A 82 15.60 15.85 -12.56
N ILE A 83 14.99 14.67 -12.37
CA ILE A 83 13.60 14.49 -11.94
C ILE A 83 13.60 13.75 -10.62
N SER A 84 12.95 14.32 -9.61
CA SER A 84 12.73 13.63 -8.34
C SER A 84 11.76 12.47 -8.55
N SER A 85 12.19 11.27 -8.18
CA SER A 85 11.40 10.07 -8.41
C SER A 85 11.60 9.01 -7.33
N ILE A 86 10.62 8.14 -7.17
CA ILE A 86 10.71 6.89 -6.40
C ILE A 86 10.28 5.72 -7.28
N ALA A 87 10.90 4.57 -7.07
CA ALA A 87 10.49 3.34 -7.72
C ALA A 87 9.11 2.91 -7.18
N CYS A 88 8.20 2.52 -8.06
CA CYS A 88 6.97 1.85 -7.66
C CYS A 88 7.26 0.43 -7.17
N CYS A 89 6.34 -0.17 -6.44
CA CYS A 89 6.41 -1.58 -6.10
C CYS A 89 5.83 -2.46 -7.21
N HIS A 90 6.25 -3.73 -7.23
CA HIS A 90 5.82 -4.73 -8.21
C HIS A 90 6.13 -4.36 -9.67
N ILE A 91 7.29 -3.77 -9.90
CA ILE A 91 7.78 -3.36 -11.23
C ILE A 91 8.94 -4.22 -11.70
N GLU A 92 9.24 -4.15 -12.99
CA GLU A 92 10.52 -4.61 -13.56
C GLU A 92 11.63 -3.60 -13.24
N SER A 93 12.86 -4.10 -13.16
CA SER A 93 14.05 -3.24 -13.09
C SER A 93 14.53 -2.85 -14.48
N THR A 94 15.12 -1.67 -14.62
CA THR A 94 15.89 -1.33 -15.82
C THR A 94 17.16 -2.17 -15.90
N PRO A 95 17.79 -2.29 -17.08
CA PRO A 95 19.16 -2.80 -17.16
C PRO A 95 20.10 -2.01 -16.24
N VAL A 96 21.19 -2.66 -15.80
CA VAL A 96 22.22 -2.03 -14.97
C VAL A 96 22.75 -0.78 -15.66
N GLY A 97 22.70 0.36 -14.96
CA GLY A 97 23.07 1.67 -15.52
C GLY A 97 21.93 2.39 -16.25
N GLY A 98 20.74 1.83 -16.23
CA GLY A 98 19.55 2.45 -16.79
C GLY A 98 19.36 2.28 -18.29
N ALA A 99 18.29 2.89 -18.79
CA ALA A 99 17.98 2.95 -20.22
C ALA A 99 17.25 4.25 -20.56
N ASP A 100 17.29 4.61 -21.83
CA ASP A 100 16.62 5.79 -22.37
C ASP A 100 15.25 5.41 -22.92
N TYR A 101 14.22 6.16 -22.53
CA TYR A 101 12.84 5.95 -22.98
C TYR A 101 12.26 7.25 -23.53
N GLU A 102 11.69 7.19 -24.74
CA GLU A 102 10.84 8.27 -25.25
C GLU A 102 9.54 8.32 -24.43
N VAL A 103 9.07 9.52 -24.08
CA VAL A 103 7.89 9.72 -23.23
C VAL A 103 6.68 10.09 -24.09
N VAL A 104 5.56 9.40 -23.84
CA VAL A 104 4.24 9.70 -24.39
C VAL A 104 3.29 10.07 -23.28
N TYR A 105 2.67 11.24 -23.35
CA TYR A 105 1.63 11.62 -22.41
C TYR A 105 0.29 10.99 -22.78
N LEU A 106 -0.32 10.28 -21.82
CA LEU A 106 -1.56 9.50 -21.99
C LEU A 106 -2.74 10.00 -21.12
N GLY A 107 -2.64 11.18 -20.51
CA GLY A 107 -3.77 11.68 -19.70
C GLY A 107 -4.07 10.76 -18.52
N SER A 108 -5.27 10.17 -18.49
CA SER A 108 -5.69 9.28 -17.42
C SER A 108 -4.99 7.92 -17.45
N GLY A 109 -4.48 7.49 -18.61
CA GLY A 109 -3.94 6.15 -18.82
C GLY A 109 -5.01 5.05 -18.87
N GLY A 110 -6.24 5.41 -19.20
CA GLY A 110 -7.32 4.47 -19.50
C GLY A 110 -7.25 3.98 -20.96
N GLU A 111 -8.01 2.93 -21.27
CA GLU A 111 -7.97 2.27 -22.59
C GLU A 111 -8.18 3.25 -23.77
N GLU A 112 -9.06 4.23 -23.60
CA GLU A 112 -9.35 5.23 -24.63
C GLU A 112 -8.16 6.16 -24.93
N ASP A 113 -7.27 6.36 -23.96
CA ASP A 113 -6.10 7.23 -24.11
C ASP A 113 -5.01 6.62 -25.03
N TYR A 114 -5.07 5.31 -25.26
CA TYR A 114 -4.13 4.60 -26.14
C TYR A 114 -4.53 4.68 -27.62
N VAL A 115 -5.78 5.06 -27.93
CA VAL A 115 -6.26 5.12 -29.33
C VAL A 115 -5.42 6.07 -30.17
N GLY A 116 -4.79 5.55 -31.21
CA GLY A 116 -3.93 6.31 -32.13
C GLY A 116 -2.56 6.71 -31.54
N LYS A 117 -2.18 6.18 -30.38
CA LYS A 117 -0.87 6.40 -29.78
C LYS A 117 0.07 5.21 -30.01
N ASP A 118 1.28 5.49 -30.45
CA ASP A 118 2.36 4.51 -30.49
C ASP A 118 3.16 4.58 -29.20
N VAL A 119 2.96 3.59 -28.31
CA VAL A 119 3.60 3.52 -26.99
C VAL A 119 4.56 2.33 -26.85
N ALA A 120 4.64 1.47 -27.84
CA ALA A 120 5.46 0.27 -27.79
C ALA A 120 6.94 0.62 -27.55
N GLY A 121 7.52 0.05 -26.47
CA GLY A 121 8.88 0.32 -26.06
C GLY A 121 9.16 1.72 -25.48
N LYS A 122 8.13 2.53 -25.26
CA LYS A 122 8.24 3.91 -24.71
C LYS A 122 7.80 3.96 -23.26
N ALA A 123 8.08 5.09 -22.60
CA ALA A 123 7.53 5.40 -21.28
C ALA A 123 6.21 6.16 -21.45
N VAL A 124 5.19 5.79 -20.68
CA VAL A 124 3.90 6.49 -20.67
C VAL A 124 3.78 7.33 -19.42
N LEU A 125 3.46 8.62 -19.58
CA LEU A 125 3.19 9.54 -18.48
C LEU A 125 1.67 9.58 -18.23
N VAL A 126 1.26 9.18 -17.02
CA VAL A 126 -0.16 9.08 -16.64
C VAL A 126 -0.46 9.90 -15.39
N GLU A 127 -1.66 10.48 -15.33
CA GLU A 127 -2.17 11.20 -14.17
C GLU A 127 -2.90 10.25 -13.21
N VAL A 128 -2.37 10.05 -12.00
CA VAL A 128 -2.99 9.16 -11.02
C VAL A 128 -4.26 9.72 -10.38
N SER A 129 -4.57 10.99 -10.61
CA SER A 129 -5.79 11.65 -10.13
C SER A 129 -7.08 11.15 -10.75
N TYR A 130 -6.99 10.45 -11.88
CA TYR A 130 -8.15 9.99 -12.66
C TYR A 130 -8.19 8.46 -12.71
N ALA A 131 -9.41 7.92 -12.89
CA ALA A 131 -9.58 6.50 -13.17
C ALA A 131 -8.90 6.11 -14.51
N PRO A 132 -8.53 4.83 -14.67
CA PRO A 132 -8.68 3.71 -13.75
C PRO A 132 -7.70 3.75 -12.57
N ALA A 133 -7.74 2.75 -11.66
CA ALA A 133 -6.79 2.63 -10.56
C ALA A 133 -5.34 2.44 -11.06
N THR A 134 -4.36 2.85 -10.27
CA THR A 134 -2.94 2.82 -10.70
C THR A 134 -2.46 1.43 -11.16
N PRO A 135 -2.79 0.31 -10.48
CA PRO A 135 -2.44 -1.01 -10.97
C PRO A 135 -3.07 -1.36 -12.31
N GLU A 136 -4.32 -0.94 -12.55
CA GLU A 136 -5.00 -1.15 -13.82
C GLU A 136 -4.36 -0.36 -14.97
N LYS A 137 -3.92 0.90 -14.69
CA LYS A 137 -3.12 1.67 -15.67
C LYS A 137 -1.82 0.94 -16.02
N ALA A 138 -1.16 0.33 -15.04
CA ALA A 138 0.07 -0.43 -15.29
C ALA A 138 -0.18 -1.69 -16.12
N MET A 139 -1.31 -2.37 -15.88
CA MET A 139 -1.74 -3.51 -16.69
C MET A 139 -1.97 -3.09 -18.14
N LEU A 140 -2.76 -2.05 -18.39
CA LEU A 140 -3.01 -1.51 -19.70
C LEU A 140 -1.71 -1.08 -20.40
N ALA A 141 -0.82 -0.37 -19.71
CA ALA A 141 0.47 0.03 -20.28
C ALA A 141 1.31 -1.18 -20.69
N SER A 142 1.32 -2.24 -19.87
CA SER A 142 2.01 -3.50 -20.19
C SER A 142 1.37 -4.22 -21.39
N GLU A 143 0.05 -4.28 -21.47
CA GLU A 143 -0.71 -4.89 -22.60
C GLU A 143 -0.49 -4.13 -23.91
N HIS A 144 -0.35 -2.81 -23.86
CA HIS A 144 0.02 -1.97 -25.01
C HIS A 144 1.55 -1.94 -25.27
N HIS A 145 2.32 -2.81 -24.61
CA HIS A 145 3.77 -2.96 -24.77
C HIS A 145 4.59 -1.72 -24.45
N ALA A 146 4.11 -0.82 -23.59
CA ALA A 146 4.94 0.24 -23.04
C ALA A 146 6.08 -0.36 -22.18
N ALA A 147 7.25 0.24 -22.26
CA ALA A 147 8.42 -0.22 -21.48
C ALA A 147 8.44 0.34 -20.05
N ALA A 148 7.85 1.52 -19.83
CA ALA A 148 7.81 2.14 -18.52
C ALA A 148 6.51 2.93 -18.32
N MET A 149 6.10 3.08 -17.04
CA MET A 149 5.01 3.96 -16.63
C MET A 149 5.51 4.98 -15.62
N ILE A 150 5.16 6.24 -15.85
CA ILE A 150 5.49 7.38 -15.01
C ILE A 150 4.20 7.89 -14.39
N CYS A 151 4.07 7.73 -13.08
CA CYS A 151 2.91 8.17 -12.30
C CYS A 151 3.10 9.63 -11.87
N MET A 152 2.40 10.56 -12.53
CA MET A 152 2.30 11.93 -12.06
C MET A 152 1.40 11.99 -10.83
N ASN A 153 1.95 12.46 -9.70
CA ASN A 153 1.22 12.50 -8.44
C ASN A 153 -0.02 13.43 -8.52
N TRP A 154 -0.99 13.18 -7.64
CA TRP A 154 -2.14 14.07 -7.45
C TRP A 154 -1.73 15.36 -6.71
N GLY A 155 -2.69 16.24 -6.48
CA GLY A 155 -2.50 17.49 -5.77
C GLY A 155 -2.18 18.66 -6.69
N THR A 156 -1.47 19.64 -6.16
CA THR A 156 -1.04 20.84 -6.88
C THR A 156 0.46 20.82 -7.11
N ALA A 157 0.94 21.63 -8.07
CA ALA A 157 2.37 21.77 -8.36
C ALA A 157 3.18 22.38 -7.20
N GLU A 158 2.52 22.95 -6.21
CA GLU A 158 3.16 23.50 -5.01
C GLU A 158 3.61 22.41 -4.04
N HIS A 159 3.00 21.22 -4.09
CA HIS A 159 3.37 20.08 -3.26
C HIS A 159 4.44 19.24 -3.95
N GLU A 160 5.66 19.29 -3.43
CA GLU A 160 6.78 18.46 -3.91
C GLU A 160 6.79 17.06 -3.26
N LEU A 161 5.60 16.47 -3.08
CA LEU A 161 5.42 15.14 -2.51
C LEU A 161 5.35 14.10 -3.62
N ILE A 162 5.94 12.94 -3.36
CA ILE A 162 5.84 11.76 -4.21
C ILE A 162 5.17 10.67 -3.40
N CYS A 163 4.06 10.13 -3.90
CA CYS A 163 3.41 8.98 -3.28
C CYS A 163 3.96 7.67 -3.82
N ASN A 164 4.23 6.75 -2.92
CA ASN A 164 4.50 5.36 -3.29
C ASN A 164 3.29 4.73 -3.98
N ARG A 165 3.55 3.79 -4.90
CA ARG A 165 2.52 3.09 -5.69
C ARG A 165 2.87 1.63 -5.83
N GLY A 166 1.87 0.76 -5.69
CA GLY A 166 1.92 -0.62 -6.13
C GLY A 166 1.34 -0.74 -7.54
N LEU A 167 1.95 -1.58 -8.37
CA LEU A 167 1.53 -1.77 -9.76
C LEU A 167 1.14 -3.23 -10.08
N LYS A 168 0.83 -4.03 -9.07
CA LYS A 168 0.67 -5.48 -9.25
C LYS A 168 -0.52 -5.89 -10.13
N ALA A 169 -1.60 -5.13 -10.15
CA ALA A 169 -2.85 -5.41 -10.88
C ALA A 169 -3.54 -6.76 -10.52
N VAL A 170 -3.02 -7.47 -9.54
CA VAL A 170 -3.59 -8.69 -8.95
C VAL A 170 -3.76 -8.44 -7.47
N TRP A 171 -5.00 -8.33 -7.02
CA TRP A 171 -5.31 -8.13 -5.61
C TRP A 171 -5.05 -9.41 -4.82
N GLY A 172 -4.38 -9.28 -3.69
CA GLY A 172 -3.93 -10.43 -2.90
C GLY A 172 -2.77 -11.18 -3.54
N ASN A 173 -2.57 -12.42 -3.11
CA ASN A 173 -1.54 -13.28 -3.68
C ASN A 173 -1.92 -13.75 -5.08
N PRO A 174 -0.97 -13.73 -6.05
CA PRO A 174 -1.25 -14.25 -7.37
C PRO A 174 -1.37 -15.78 -7.34
N THR A 175 -2.35 -16.29 -8.08
CA THR A 175 -2.49 -17.73 -8.37
C THR A 175 -1.71 -18.07 -9.66
N PRO A 176 -1.49 -19.37 -9.97
CA PRO A 176 -0.89 -19.76 -11.25
C PRO A 176 -1.60 -19.14 -12.48
N GLU A 177 -2.94 -18.98 -12.39
CA GLU A 177 -3.75 -18.41 -13.47
C GLU A 177 -3.64 -16.88 -13.57
N SER A 178 -3.44 -16.20 -12.44
CA SER A 178 -3.37 -14.73 -12.38
C SER A 178 -1.95 -14.18 -12.41
N PHE A 179 -0.93 -15.02 -12.18
CA PHE A 179 0.47 -14.57 -12.14
C PHE A 179 0.90 -13.87 -13.44
N GLY A 180 0.44 -14.36 -14.58
CA GLY A 180 0.70 -13.76 -15.89
C GLY A 180 0.04 -12.39 -16.13
N LYS A 181 -0.85 -11.95 -15.23
CA LYS A 181 -1.49 -10.62 -15.29
C LYS A 181 -0.70 -9.54 -14.53
N ILE A 182 0.34 -9.93 -13.80
CA ILE A 182 1.22 -8.95 -13.13
C ILE A 182 1.95 -8.16 -14.22
N PRO A 183 1.86 -6.81 -14.21
CA PRO A 183 2.48 -5.99 -15.24
C PRO A 183 3.99 -6.20 -15.33
N GLN A 184 4.49 -6.37 -16.56
CA GLN A 184 5.91 -6.51 -16.87
C GLN A 184 6.43 -5.15 -17.36
N ILE A 185 6.51 -4.18 -16.46
CA ILE A 185 6.79 -2.78 -16.80
C ILE A 185 7.66 -2.11 -15.73
N VAL A 186 8.57 -1.25 -16.15
CA VAL A 186 9.28 -0.34 -15.24
C VAL A 186 8.29 0.72 -14.75
N GLY A 187 8.34 1.11 -13.47
CA GLY A 187 7.40 2.08 -12.93
C GLY A 187 8.04 3.05 -11.94
N ILE A 188 7.73 4.32 -12.08
CA ILE A 188 8.14 5.38 -11.15
C ILE A 188 6.98 6.28 -10.78
N SER A 189 7.05 6.84 -9.58
CA SER A 189 6.24 7.99 -9.18
C SER A 189 7.10 9.25 -9.17
N ILE A 190 6.52 10.36 -9.60
CA ILE A 190 7.15 11.69 -9.62
C ILE A 190 6.24 12.74 -8.98
N THR A 191 6.79 13.90 -8.66
CA THR A 191 6.00 15.02 -8.14
C THR A 191 4.96 15.49 -9.17
N ARG A 192 3.89 16.14 -8.71
CA ARG A 192 2.95 16.81 -9.60
C ARG A 192 3.65 17.88 -10.47
N LYS A 193 4.54 18.65 -9.87
CA LYS A 193 5.30 19.71 -10.54
C LYS A 193 6.14 19.20 -11.72
N ASP A 194 6.92 18.13 -11.49
CA ASP A 194 7.72 17.53 -12.57
C ASP A 194 6.84 16.84 -13.61
N GLY A 195 5.71 16.24 -13.19
CA GLY A 195 4.74 15.66 -14.09
C GLY A 195 4.09 16.69 -15.03
N GLU A 196 3.67 17.84 -14.51
CA GLU A 196 3.13 18.94 -15.34
C GLU A 196 4.18 19.47 -16.32
N TYR A 197 5.43 19.62 -15.86
CA TYR A 197 6.53 20.02 -16.72
C TYR A 197 6.77 19.01 -17.87
N LEU A 198 6.81 17.72 -17.58
CA LEU A 198 6.94 16.68 -18.60
C LEU A 198 5.74 16.65 -19.56
N LYS A 199 4.53 16.84 -19.05
CA LYS A 199 3.30 16.94 -19.83
C LYS A 199 3.38 18.11 -20.83
N GLU A 200 3.80 19.29 -20.38
CA GLU A 200 3.98 20.47 -21.25
C GLU A 200 4.99 20.18 -22.36
N LEU A 201 6.13 19.56 -22.04
CA LEU A 201 7.11 19.16 -23.05
C LEU A 201 6.52 18.17 -24.07
N CYS A 202 5.82 17.15 -23.61
CA CYS A 202 5.17 16.18 -24.54
C CYS A 202 4.13 16.86 -25.43
N LEU A 203 3.37 17.82 -24.91
CA LEU A 203 2.33 18.54 -25.68
C LEU A 203 2.90 19.62 -26.61
N SER A 204 4.14 20.08 -26.40
CA SER A 204 4.79 21.04 -27.30
C SER A 204 5.19 20.44 -28.66
N GLY A 205 5.12 19.11 -28.79
CA GLY A 205 5.57 18.38 -29.97
C GLY A 205 7.06 18.05 -30.00
N GLU A 206 7.77 18.39 -28.93
CA GLU A 206 9.17 18.01 -28.75
C GLU A 206 9.31 16.51 -28.45
N LYS A 207 10.38 15.91 -28.92
CA LYS A 207 10.73 14.53 -28.53
C LYS A 207 11.32 14.54 -27.12
N VAL A 208 10.53 14.08 -26.13
CA VAL A 208 10.97 13.97 -24.74
C VAL A 208 11.61 12.59 -24.51
N VAL A 209 12.82 12.57 -23.95
CA VAL A 209 13.51 11.31 -23.60
C VAL A 209 13.97 11.40 -22.15
N LEU A 210 13.64 10.37 -21.38
CA LEU A 210 14.14 10.18 -20.02
C LEU A 210 15.18 9.07 -19.98
N HIS A 211 16.26 9.30 -19.30
CA HIS A 211 17.15 8.26 -18.80
C HIS A 211 16.63 7.79 -17.44
N MET A 212 16.34 6.51 -17.29
CA MET A 212 15.79 5.92 -16.07
C MET A 212 16.69 4.77 -15.60
N ASP A 213 17.25 4.88 -14.39
CA ASP A 213 17.93 3.79 -13.68
C ASP A 213 17.10 3.45 -12.44
N VAL A 214 16.29 2.40 -12.55
CA VAL A 214 15.26 2.01 -11.58
C VAL A 214 15.43 0.56 -11.23
N GLN A 215 15.53 0.27 -9.93
CA GLN A 215 15.66 -1.08 -9.41
C GLN A 215 14.55 -1.37 -8.41
N SER A 216 14.00 -2.56 -8.45
CA SER A 216 13.00 -3.09 -7.51
C SER A 216 13.16 -4.58 -7.38
N GLN A 217 12.62 -5.16 -6.31
CA GLN A 217 12.61 -6.60 -6.09
C GLN A 217 11.17 -7.06 -5.85
N ARG A 218 10.87 -8.26 -6.35
CA ARG A 218 9.60 -8.96 -6.12
C ARG A 218 9.94 -10.38 -5.67
N GLU A 219 9.37 -10.80 -4.55
CA GLU A 219 9.63 -12.12 -4.01
C GLU A 219 8.49 -12.60 -3.09
N TRP A 220 8.44 -13.90 -2.84
CA TRP A 220 7.60 -14.45 -1.80
C TRP A 220 8.26 -14.26 -0.44
N GLN A 221 7.48 -13.77 0.53
CA GLN A 221 7.93 -13.53 1.90
C GLN A 221 6.87 -13.93 2.90
N THR A 222 7.31 -14.41 4.07
CA THR A 222 6.44 -14.64 5.21
C THR A 222 6.21 -13.31 5.95
N LEU A 223 4.95 -12.88 6.04
CA LEU A 223 4.56 -11.64 6.70
C LEU A 223 3.82 -11.92 8.02
N PRO A 224 4.09 -11.13 9.10
CA PRO A 224 3.36 -11.22 10.36
C PRO A 224 2.06 -10.43 10.30
N GLN A 225 0.95 -11.03 10.74
CA GLN A 225 -0.35 -10.38 10.82
C GLN A 225 -0.92 -10.52 12.23
N PRO A 226 -0.84 -9.48 13.07
CA PRO A 226 -1.33 -9.56 14.45
C PRO A 226 -2.84 -9.57 14.51
N MET A 227 -3.36 -10.36 15.44
CA MET A 227 -4.78 -10.57 15.68
C MET A 227 -5.07 -10.60 17.17
N GLY A 228 -6.08 -9.87 17.59
CA GLY A 228 -6.64 -9.93 18.93
C GLY A 228 -8.01 -10.61 18.94
N ILE A 229 -8.30 -11.37 19.99
CA ILE A 229 -9.55 -12.12 20.12
C ILE A 229 -10.18 -11.80 21.46
N LEU A 230 -11.39 -11.28 21.44
CA LEU A 230 -12.28 -11.22 22.56
C LEU A 230 -13.33 -12.32 22.38
N ARG A 231 -13.34 -13.30 23.29
CA ARG A 231 -14.30 -14.41 23.24
C ARG A 231 -15.68 -13.98 23.75
N GLY A 232 -16.71 -14.31 23.00
CA GLY A 232 -18.10 -14.07 23.38
C GLY A 232 -18.56 -14.98 24.51
N THR A 233 -19.51 -14.52 25.31
CA THR A 233 -20.04 -15.25 26.47
C THR A 233 -21.23 -16.16 26.16
N GLU A 234 -21.97 -15.91 25.06
CA GLU A 234 -23.17 -16.65 24.70
C GLU A 234 -23.04 -17.36 23.35
N GLU A 235 -22.44 -16.73 22.34
CA GLU A 235 -22.27 -17.24 20.99
C GLU A 235 -20.77 -17.09 20.55
N PRO A 236 -19.83 -17.77 21.21
CA PRO A 236 -18.39 -17.58 20.96
C PRO A 236 -17.94 -18.05 19.57
N GLU A 237 -18.69 -18.89 18.90
CA GLU A 237 -18.46 -19.35 17.52
C GLU A 237 -18.83 -18.30 16.47
N LYS A 238 -19.64 -17.30 16.84
CA LYS A 238 -19.98 -16.18 15.98
C LYS A 238 -19.11 -14.97 16.32
N PHE A 239 -18.59 -14.32 15.32
CA PHE A 239 -17.73 -13.17 15.55
C PHE A 239 -18.08 -11.97 14.68
N LEU A 240 -17.69 -10.81 15.20
CA LEU A 240 -17.57 -9.56 14.45
C LEU A 240 -16.10 -9.36 14.10
N LEU A 241 -15.81 -8.98 12.88
CA LEU A 241 -14.47 -8.63 12.44
C LEU A 241 -14.30 -7.11 12.45
N VAL A 242 -13.29 -6.64 13.17
CA VAL A 242 -12.84 -5.24 13.17
C VAL A 242 -11.42 -5.22 12.67
N SER A 243 -11.12 -4.37 11.71
CA SER A 243 -9.80 -4.38 11.08
C SER A 243 -9.28 -3.02 10.69
N ALA A 244 -7.95 -2.92 10.65
CA ALA A 244 -7.16 -1.84 10.09
C ALA A 244 -5.95 -2.47 9.39
N HIS A 245 -5.13 -1.70 8.66
CA HIS A 245 -3.88 -2.25 8.13
C HIS A 245 -2.68 -1.79 8.92
N LEU A 246 -1.74 -2.72 9.14
CA LEU A 246 -0.52 -2.52 9.90
C LEU A 246 0.55 -1.74 9.15
N ASP A 247 0.77 -2.13 7.89
CA ASP A 247 1.88 -1.65 7.07
C ASP A 247 1.74 -0.19 6.66
N ALA A 248 2.88 0.47 6.47
CA ALA A 248 2.94 1.86 6.03
C ALA A 248 4.27 2.16 5.35
N TRP A 249 4.23 3.02 4.34
CA TRP A 249 5.39 3.46 3.56
C TRP A 249 6.36 4.39 4.30
N CYS A 250 5.83 5.16 5.24
CA CYS A 250 6.52 6.17 6.04
C CYS A 250 5.86 6.17 7.43
N PRO A 251 6.04 7.14 8.32
CA PRO A 251 5.41 7.10 9.64
C PRO A 251 3.93 6.77 9.63
N GLY A 252 3.21 7.11 8.55
CA GLY A 252 1.87 6.61 8.28
C GLY A 252 0.89 6.90 9.41
N VAL A 253 0.90 8.15 9.93
CA VAL A 253 0.03 8.56 11.03
C VAL A 253 -1.43 8.31 10.66
N THR A 254 -1.89 8.89 9.55
CA THR A 254 -3.26 8.75 9.07
C THR A 254 -3.50 7.39 8.40
N CYS A 255 -2.50 6.88 7.67
CA CYS A 255 -2.56 5.62 6.94
C CYS A 255 -1.43 4.67 7.43
N ASN A 256 -1.58 3.89 8.52
CA ASN A 256 -2.86 3.73 9.21
C ASN A 256 -2.69 3.64 10.73
N ALA A 257 -1.64 4.26 11.35
CA ALA A 257 -1.41 4.18 12.78
C ALA A 257 -2.61 4.67 13.63
N THR A 258 -3.41 5.63 13.09
CA THR A 258 -4.64 6.09 13.75
C THR A 258 -5.71 5.00 13.81
N GLY A 259 -5.86 4.20 12.76
CA GLY A 259 -6.73 3.03 12.75
C GLY A 259 -6.27 1.98 13.77
N ASP A 260 -4.98 1.68 13.76
CA ASP A 260 -4.37 0.71 14.68
C ASP A 260 -4.49 1.14 16.14
N GLY A 261 -4.19 2.40 16.45
CA GLY A 261 -4.31 2.95 17.80
C GLY A 261 -5.77 3.00 18.27
N THR A 262 -6.71 3.29 17.38
CA THR A 262 -8.14 3.26 17.68
C THR A 262 -8.60 1.84 18.02
N MET A 263 -8.16 0.85 17.26
CA MET A 263 -8.50 -0.55 17.52
C MET A 263 -7.93 -1.03 18.87
N LEU A 264 -6.69 -0.66 19.20
CA LEU A 264 -6.10 -1.00 20.50
C LEU A 264 -6.89 -0.37 21.66
N GLU A 265 -7.34 0.87 21.54
CA GLU A 265 -8.18 1.50 22.54
C GLU A 265 -9.58 0.85 22.63
N MET A 266 -10.17 0.47 21.50
CA MET A 266 -11.43 -0.32 21.50
C MET A 266 -11.22 -1.64 22.26
N MET A 267 -10.13 -2.36 22.00
CA MET A 267 -9.82 -3.62 22.67
C MET A 267 -9.62 -3.43 24.18
N ARG A 268 -8.95 -2.37 24.60
CA ARG A 268 -8.79 -2.04 26.02
C ARG A 268 -10.15 -1.84 26.71
N VAL A 269 -11.05 -1.10 26.06
CA VAL A 269 -12.39 -0.85 26.62
C VAL A 269 -13.20 -2.13 26.59
N PHE A 270 -13.28 -2.83 25.48
CA PHE A 270 -14.06 -4.08 25.36
C PHE A 270 -13.56 -5.14 26.33
N GLY A 271 -12.25 -5.23 26.58
CA GLY A 271 -11.67 -6.11 27.60
C GLY A 271 -12.21 -5.88 29.01
N GLN A 272 -12.53 -4.62 29.38
CA GLN A 272 -13.14 -4.28 30.67
C GLN A 272 -14.60 -4.74 30.78
N PHE A 273 -15.28 -4.88 29.65
CA PHE A 273 -16.68 -5.27 29.58
C PHE A 273 -16.90 -6.68 28.99
N ARG A 274 -15.82 -7.48 28.89
CA ARG A 274 -15.84 -8.79 28.22
C ARG A 274 -16.97 -9.70 28.67
N ASP A 275 -17.33 -9.69 29.95
CA ASP A 275 -18.41 -10.53 30.50
C ASP A 275 -19.81 -10.11 30.00
N LYS A 276 -19.94 -9.00 29.33
CA LYS A 276 -21.20 -8.47 28.75
C LYS A 276 -21.24 -8.57 27.23
N ILE A 277 -20.17 -9.06 26.59
CA ILE A 277 -20.07 -9.22 25.15
C ILE A 277 -20.53 -10.62 24.77
N LYS A 278 -21.60 -10.72 23.98
CA LYS A 278 -22.27 -12.01 23.67
C LYS A 278 -21.53 -12.81 22.60
N ARG A 279 -21.11 -12.13 21.52
CA ARG A 279 -20.39 -12.72 20.38
C ARG A 279 -18.91 -12.39 20.48
N SER A 280 -18.09 -13.23 19.88
CA SER A 280 -16.67 -12.93 19.76
C SER A 280 -16.43 -11.69 18.90
N ILE A 281 -15.32 -11.02 19.17
CA ILE A 281 -14.83 -9.92 18.32
C ILE A 281 -13.37 -10.24 17.97
N TYR A 282 -13.08 -10.26 16.67
CA TYR A 282 -11.75 -10.44 16.13
C TYR A 282 -11.24 -9.09 15.64
N PHE A 283 -10.06 -8.71 16.10
CA PHE A 283 -9.37 -7.49 15.73
C PHE A 283 -8.13 -7.87 14.94
N ILE A 284 -8.10 -7.52 13.65
CA ILE A 284 -7.03 -7.92 12.75
C ILE A 284 -6.37 -6.70 12.15
N TYR A 285 -5.03 -6.74 12.16
CA TYR A 285 -4.18 -5.69 11.60
C TYR A 285 -3.54 -6.25 10.32
N TRP A 286 -4.15 -5.92 9.18
CA TRP A 286 -3.74 -6.46 7.88
C TRP A 286 -2.31 -6.06 7.54
N ASN A 287 -1.42 -7.01 7.27
CA ASN A 287 -0.11 -6.74 6.71
C ASN A 287 -0.12 -7.02 5.20
N GLY A 288 0.73 -6.33 4.44
CA GLY A 288 0.73 -6.41 2.99
C GLY A 288 -0.49 -5.75 2.34
N HIS A 289 -1.12 -4.77 2.99
CA HIS A 289 -2.22 -3.99 2.40
C HIS A 289 -1.70 -3.05 1.32
N GLU A 290 -0.72 -2.21 1.68
CA GLU A 290 -0.18 -1.16 0.80
C GLU A 290 0.79 -1.71 -0.25
N ILE A 291 1.65 -2.66 0.12
CA ILE A 291 2.77 -3.07 -0.71
C ILE A 291 2.44 -4.34 -1.49
N ALA A 292 1.88 -5.35 -0.83
CA ALA A 292 1.48 -6.60 -1.47
C ALA A 292 0.02 -6.58 -1.95
N GLU A 293 -0.58 -5.40 -2.04
CA GLU A 293 -1.92 -5.14 -2.57
C GLU A 293 -2.99 -6.05 -1.98
N ALA A 294 -3.30 -5.80 -0.70
CA ALA A 294 -4.30 -6.50 0.10
C ALA A 294 -4.02 -7.99 0.36
N ALA A 295 -2.74 -8.42 0.31
CA ALA A 295 -2.40 -9.84 0.48
C ALA A 295 -2.89 -10.42 1.81
N GLY A 296 -2.72 -9.70 2.94
CA GLY A 296 -3.12 -10.19 4.26
C GLY A 296 -4.62 -10.36 4.44
N SER A 297 -5.43 -9.42 3.92
CA SER A 297 -6.89 -9.49 4.04
C SER A 297 -7.50 -10.57 3.14
N THR A 298 -7.00 -10.74 1.93
CA THR A 298 -7.45 -11.80 1.01
C THR A 298 -7.04 -13.18 1.51
N TRP A 299 -5.76 -13.34 1.94
CA TRP A 299 -5.30 -14.58 2.55
C TRP A 299 -6.13 -14.97 3.78
N PHE A 300 -6.47 -14.01 4.64
CA PHE A 300 -7.28 -14.28 5.82
C PHE A 300 -8.68 -14.76 5.47
N GLN A 301 -9.30 -14.18 4.44
CA GLN A 301 -10.60 -14.61 3.95
C GLN A 301 -10.53 -16.05 3.46
N ASP A 302 -9.55 -16.42 2.67
CA ASP A 302 -9.36 -17.76 2.15
C ASP A 302 -9.11 -18.76 3.30
N TYR A 303 -8.25 -18.42 4.26
CA TYR A 303 -7.94 -19.23 5.45
C TYR A 303 -9.18 -19.55 6.31
N PHE A 304 -10.09 -18.58 6.52
CA PHE A 304 -11.29 -18.79 7.33
C PHE A 304 -12.50 -19.29 6.54
N TYR A 305 -12.44 -19.29 5.22
CA TYR A 305 -13.52 -19.78 4.38
C TYR A 305 -13.42 -21.29 4.13
N GLU A 306 -12.22 -21.84 4.22
CA GLU A 306 -11.95 -23.27 4.04
C GLU A 306 -12.19 -24.09 5.33
N ASP A 307 -12.28 -23.45 6.50
CA ASP A 307 -12.60 -24.05 7.80
C ASP A 307 -14.10 -23.88 8.18
#